data_379c1ddae496ffa6aa86f44285bba48c
#
_entry.id   379c1ddae496ffa6aa86f44285bba48c
#
_cell.length_a   1.000
_cell.length_b   1.000
_cell.length_c   1.000
_cell.angle_alpha   90.00
_cell.angle_beta   90.00
_cell.angle_gamma   90.00
#
_symmetry.space_group_name_H-M   'P 1'
#
loop_
_entity.id
_entity.type
_entity.pdbx_description
1 polymer ?
#
loop_
_entity_poly.entity_id
_entity_poly.type
_entity_poly.pdbx_seq_one_letter_code
_entity_poly.pdbx_strand_id
1 'polypeptide(L)'
;MKILYFYKFCLLGGVTTQLANRLKFLRGRAEVHFAFLEDYGGASAFEGYDHVRILRTTDELRNYIEAHDFDVIITIDTYELYEALGPAGQKKVIIHEVHTTYEEPLRKLAESKDSLPFHYVITPSAYMKEMLERIGLPDAFHINNCLDTELFKYEAVSGQWPPTILWVGKLDQHKNWGSFMNIAGRLNAQFPDLHFLLVGGYTAPEEITSRLQARAEALGLRHFKWLPQVDYEEMHHYYSAVAGSGGVYVSTTRNESFGMTVLEAMACRCPVVVPGVGALPELLDNELSVSLYASGREEECAERVAWLLEQEDLRERLKTLGEQKARNTYSIEEVGKAYMALLQRFVEEHANVI
;
A
#
# COMPACT_ATOMS: atom_id res chain seq x y z
N MET A 1 -17.73 -20.16 -1.10
CA MET A 1 -16.42 -20.06 -1.78
C MET A 1 -15.33 -20.16 -0.75
N LYS A 2 -14.32 -20.99 -1.00
CA LYS A 2 -13.14 -21.19 -0.16
C LYS A 2 -11.89 -20.70 -0.87
N ILE A 3 -11.17 -19.78 -0.25
CA ILE A 3 -10.08 -19.01 -0.87
C ILE A 3 -8.79 -19.23 -0.11
N LEU A 4 -7.70 -19.54 -0.81
CA LEU A 4 -6.34 -19.50 -0.28
C LEU A 4 -5.59 -18.29 -0.84
N TYR A 5 -5.07 -17.44 0.03
CA TYR A 5 -4.04 -16.47 -0.30
C TYR A 5 -2.68 -17.01 0.08
N PHE A 6 -1.76 -16.97 -0.86
CA PHE A 6 -0.38 -17.36 -0.65
C PHE A 6 0.55 -16.18 -0.95
N TYR A 7 1.37 -15.85 0.03
CA TYR A 7 2.42 -14.83 -0.11
C TYR A 7 3.67 -15.30 0.61
N LYS A 8 4.86 -15.06 0.04
CA LYS A 8 6.10 -15.55 0.63
C LYS A 8 6.35 -14.97 2.01
N PHE A 9 6.17 -13.66 2.17
CA PHE A 9 6.61 -12.91 3.35
C PHE A 9 5.43 -12.39 4.17
N CYS A 10 5.25 -12.89 5.40
CA CYS A 10 4.33 -12.31 6.36
C CYS A 10 5.04 -11.18 7.11
N LEU A 11 4.99 -9.97 6.58
CA LEU A 11 5.62 -8.78 7.15
C LEU A 11 4.61 -7.62 7.23
N LEU A 12 4.79 -6.72 8.20
CA LEU A 12 3.98 -5.50 8.28
C LEU A 12 4.29 -4.59 7.09
N GLY A 13 3.35 -4.46 6.17
CA GLY A 13 3.50 -3.70 4.93
C GLY A 13 2.27 -3.77 4.04
N GLY A 14 2.30 -3.09 2.90
CA GLY A 14 1.14 -2.88 2.03
C GLY A 14 0.37 -4.15 1.65
N VAL A 15 1.05 -5.25 1.32
CA VAL A 15 0.40 -6.51 0.94
C VAL A 15 -0.34 -7.13 2.14
N THR A 16 0.33 -7.28 3.29
CA THR A 16 -0.29 -7.87 4.48
C THR A 16 -1.47 -7.03 4.98
N THR A 17 -1.32 -5.71 4.99
CA THR A 17 -2.40 -4.77 5.31
C THR A 17 -3.58 -4.95 4.37
N GLN A 18 -3.31 -5.09 3.06
CA GLN A 18 -4.36 -5.31 2.06
C GLN A 18 -5.10 -6.64 2.29
N LEU A 19 -4.38 -7.71 2.62
CA LEU A 19 -4.98 -9.01 2.93
C LEU A 19 -5.86 -8.93 4.18
N ALA A 20 -5.41 -8.23 5.23
CA ALA A 20 -6.20 -8.03 6.45
C ALA A 20 -7.46 -7.18 6.18
N ASN A 21 -7.37 -6.15 5.35
CA ASN A 21 -8.52 -5.33 4.95
C ASN A 21 -9.53 -6.16 4.12
N ARG A 22 -9.06 -6.97 3.17
CA ARG A 22 -9.92 -7.89 2.40
C ARG A 22 -10.61 -8.91 3.31
N LEU A 23 -9.89 -9.44 4.32
CA LEU A 23 -10.47 -10.37 5.29
C LEU A 23 -11.65 -9.75 6.03
N LYS A 24 -11.59 -8.46 6.39
CA LYS A 24 -12.71 -7.76 7.06
C LYS A 24 -13.99 -7.82 6.23
N PHE A 25 -13.90 -7.68 4.91
CA PHE A 25 -15.06 -7.83 4.01
C PHE A 25 -15.48 -9.28 3.82
N LEU A 26 -14.50 -10.18 3.63
CA LEU A 26 -14.76 -11.57 3.25
C LEU A 26 -15.26 -12.42 4.43
N ARG A 27 -14.99 -12.00 5.68
CA ARG A 27 -15.42 -12.72 6.90
C ARG A 27 -16.94 -12.88 6.90
N GLY A 28 -17.41 -14.13 7.01
CA GLY A 28 -18.83 -14.48 6.94
C GLY A 28 -19.42 -14.59 5.53
N ARG A 29 -18.65 -14.21 4.47
CA ARG A 29 -19.05 -14.33 3.07
C ARG A 29 -18.27 -15.43 2.32
N ALA A 30 -17.05 -15.72 2.76
CA ALA A 30 -16.20 -16.78 2.24
C ALA A 30 -15.36 -17.40 3.37
N GLU A 31 -14.91 -18.64 3.17
CA GLU A 31 -13.88 -19.25 3.99
C GLU A 31 -12.52 -18.88 3.42
N VAL A 32 -11.74 -18.10 4.17
CA VAL A 32 -10.47 -17.53 3.71
C VAL A 32 -9.32 -18.18 4.48
N HIS A 33 -8.29 -18.58 3.77
CA HIS A 33 -7.05 -19.09 4.35
C HIS A 33 -5.88 -18.24 3.89
N PHE A 34 -4.90 -18.04 4.78
CA PHE A 34 -3.64 -17.39 4.47
C PHE A 34 -2.49 -18.34 4.73
N ALA A 35 -1.59 -18.47 3.76
CA ALA A 35 -0.37 -19.22 3.88
C ALA A 35 0.84 -18.35 3.52
N PHE A 36 1.86 -18.39 4.39
CA PHE A 36 3.12 -17.68 4.21
C PHE A 36 4.28 -18.67 4.39
N LEU A 37 5.43 -18.42 3.75
CA LEU A 37 6.64 -19.21 3.97
C LEU A 37 7.45 -18.69 5.15
N GLU A 38 7.51 -17.38 5.32
CA GLU A 38 8.37 -16.72 6.29
C GLU A 38 7.57 -15.66 7.06
N ASP A 39 7.71 -15.64 8.38
CA ASP A 39 7.09 -14.62 9.24
C ASP A 39 8.12 -13.62 9.74
N TYR A 40 7.85 -12.36 9.46
CA TYR A 40 8.61 -11.20 9.91
C TYR A 40 7.74 -10.27 10.79
N GLY A 41 6.84 -10.87 11.58
CA GLY A 41 5.96 -10.15 12.50
C GLY A 41 4.63 -9.72 11.88
N GLY A 42 4.34 -10.07 10.61
CA GLY A 42 3.10 -9.70 9.93
C GLY A 42 1.87 -10.49 10.41
N ALA A 43 2.06 -11.62 11.08
CA ALA A 43 0.96 -12.44 11.59
C ALA A 43 0.05 -11.70 12.58
N SER A 44 0.56 -10.67 13.26
CA SER A 44 -0.23 -9.81 14.15
C SER A 44 -1.41 -9.11 13.44
N ALA A 45 -1.29 -8.83 12.13
CA ALA A 45 -2.38 -8.24 11.34
C ALA A 45 -3.61 -9.16 11.20
N PHE A 46 -3.47 -10.44 11.53
CA PHE A 46 -4.52 -11.47 11.49
C PHE A 46 -4.88 -12.00 12.88
N GLU A 47 -4.59 -11.26 13.94
CA GLU A 47 -4.87 -11.69 15.30
C GLU A 47 -6.36 -12.08 15.47
N GLY A 48 -6.59 -13.23 16.13
CA GLY A 48 -7.95 -13.77 16.31
C GLY A 48 -8.55 -14.40 15.04
N TYR A 49 -7.72 -14.74 14.03
CA TYR A 49 -8.15 -15.47 12.85
C TYR A 49 -7.41 -16.81 12.71
N ASP A 50 -8.17 -17.91 12.75
CA ASP A 50 -7.61 -19.28 12.91
C ASP A 50 -6.99 -19.86 11.63
N HIS A 51 -7.27 -19.32 10.45
CA HIS A 51 -6.82 -19.86 9.16
C HIS A 51 -5.58 -19.16 8.61
N VAL A 52 -4.63 -18.82 9.48
CA VAL A 52 -3.30 -18.31 9.09
C VAL A 52 -2.24 -19.36 9.36
N ARG A 53 -1.40 -19.65 8.37
CA ARG A 53 -0.35 -20.68 8.48
C ARG A 53 0.98 -20.14 7.97
N ILE A 54 2.04 -20.50 8.70
CA ILE A 54 3.42 -20.34 8.23
C ILE A 54 3.88 -21.74 7.80
N LEU A 55 3.96 -21.94 6.48
CA LEU A 55 4.31 -23.21 5.84
C LEU A 55 5.69 -23.06 5.23
N ARG A 56 6.70 -23.58 5.90
CA ARG A 56 8.13 -23.29 5.62
C ARG A 56 8.67 -23.96 4.37
N THR A 57 7.92 -24.92 3.81
CA THR A 57 8.34 -25.68 2.63
C THR A 57 7.22 -25.79 1.60
N THR A 58 7.59 -26.01 0.35
CA THR A 58 6.62 -26.27 -0.73
C THR A 58 5.83 -27.58 -0.50
N ASP A 59 6.42 -28.56 0.18
CA ASP A 59 5.72 -29.81 0.53
C ASP A 59 4.66 -29.58 1.60
N GLU A 60 4.93 -28.76 2.62
CA GLU A 60 3.91 -28.37 3.60
C GLU A 60 2.76 -27.60 2.93
N LEU A 61 3.07 -26.70 1.98
CA LEU A 61 2.07 -25.97 1.22
C LEU A 61 1.24 -26.93 0.34
N ARG A 62 1.88 -27.89 -0.34
CA ARG A 62 1.19 -28.93 -1.13
C ARG A 62 0.23 -29.72 -0.28
N ASN A 63 0.69 -30.26 0.84
CA ASN A 63 -0.14 -31.02 1.77
C ASN A 63 -1.32 -30.19 2.30
N TYR A 64 -1.10 -28.92 2.54
CA TYR A 64 -2.17 -28.00 2.97
C TYR A 64 -3.20 -27.78 1.87
N ILE A 65 -2.78 -27.59 0.62
CA ILE A 65 -3.67 -27.43 -0.54
C ILE A 65 -4.49 -28.72 -0.78
N GLU A 66 -3.85 -29.88 -0.68
CA GLU A 66 -4.51 -31.18 -0.86
C GLU A 66 -5.50 -31.52 0.26
N ALA A 67 -5.21 -31.10 1.50
CA ALA A 67 -6.08 -31.31 2.64
C ALA A 67 -7.34 -30.42 2.64
N HIS A 68 -7.35 -29.37 1.80
CA HIS A 68 -8.44 -28.41 1.76
C HIS A 68 -8.96 -28.27 0.32
N ASP A 69 -10.27 -28.29 0.17
CA ASP A 69 -10.91 -28.13 -1.15
C ASP A 69 -11.15 -26.64 -1.45
N PHE A 70 -10.11 -25.95 -1.93
CA PHE A 70 -10.20 -24.54 -2.31
C PHE A 70 -10.89 -24.37 -3.65
N ASP A 71 -11.74 -23.35 -3.79
CA ASP A 71 -12.30 -22.92 -5.07
C ASP A 71 -11.31 -22.02 -5.82
N VAL A 72 -10.63 -21.14 -5.08
CA VAL A 72 -9.71 -20.15 -5.61
C VAL A 72 -8.39 -20.17 -4.83
N ILE A 73 -7.27 -20.16 -5.54
CA ILE A 73 -5.94 -20.02 -4.95
C ILE A 73 -5.27 -18.79 -5.58
N ILE A 74 -4.83 -17.85 -4.74
CA ILE A 74 -4.25 -16.58 -5.17
C ILE A 74 -2.81 -16.54 -4.66
N THR A 75 -1.85 -16.43 -5.57
CA THR A 75 -0.46 -16.14 -5.21
C THR A 75 -0.17 -14.67 -5.44
N ILE A 76 0.59 -14.05 -4.53
CA ILE A 76 0.94 -12.63 -4.61
C ILE A 76 2.45 -12.53 -4.84
N ASP A 77 2.85 -12.04 -6.00
CA ASP A 77 4.26 -11.83 -6.40
C ASP A 77 5.18 -13.03 -6.08
N THR A 78 4.63 -14.27 -6.02
CA THR A 78 5.34 -15.45 -5.48
C THR A 78 5.16 -16.66 -6.39
N TYR A 79 6.26 -17.31 -6.76
CA TYR A 79 6.28 -18.44 -7.71
C TYR A 79 6.29 -19.82 -7.03
N GLU A 80 6.67 -19.89 -5.76
CA GLU A 80 6.75 -21.13 -4.97
C GLU A 80 5.41 -21.87 -4.88
N LEU A 81 4.28 -21.16 -5.05
CA LEU A 81 2.96 -21.78 -5.16
C LEU A 81 2.93 -22.81 -6.30
N TYR A 82 3.48 -22.48 -7.46
CA TYR A 82 3.40 -23.29 -8.66
C TYR A 82 4.10 -24.63 -8.51
N GLU A 83 5.17 -24.67 -7.72
CA GLU A 83 5.89 -25.90 -7.37
C GLU A 83 5.06 -26.78 -6.42
N ALA A 84 4.21 -26.15 -5.59
CA ALA A 84 3.33 -26.85 -4.65
C ALA A 84 2.04 -27.37 -5.31
N LEU A 85 1.60 -26.75 -6.43
CA LEU A 85 0.41 -27.18 -7.16
C LEU A 85 0.64 -28.53 -7.83
N GLY A 86 0.10 -29.58 -7.23
CA GLY A 86 0.01 -30.88 -7.86
C GLY A 86 -1.17 -30.99 -8.85
N PRO A 87 -1.50 -32.19 -9.35
CA PRO A 87 -2.65 -32.40 -10.26
C PRO A 87 -3.98 -31.91 -9.70
N ALA A 88 -4.13 -31.88 -8.38
CA ALA A 88 -5.33 -31.33 -7.71
C ALA A 88 -5.46 -29.80 -7.90
N GLY A 89 -4.36 -29.07 -8.04
CA GLY A 89 -4.37 -27.62 -8.29
C GLY A 89 -4.92 -27.25 -9.65
N GLN A 90 -4.78 -28.11 -10.67
CA GLN A 90 -5.25 -27.85 -12.03
C GLN A 90 -6.78 -27.71 -12.16
N LYS A 91 -7.53 -28.14 -11.16
CA LYS A 91 -9.01 -28.04 -11.12
C LYS A 91 -9.51 -26.78 -10.40
N LYS A 92 -8.59 -25.96 -9.89
CA LYS A 92 -8.89 -24.78 -9.09
C LYS A 92 -8.67 -23.50 -9.92
N VAL A 93 -9.36 -22.45 -9.57
CA VAL A 93 -9.06 -21.14 -10.14
C VAL A 93 -7.74 -20.64 -9.53
N ILE A 94 -6.70 -20.51 -10.35
CA ILE A 94 -5.39 -20.00 -9.93
C ILE A 94 -5.25 -18.57 -10.42
N ILE A 95 -4.99 -17.65 -9.50
CA ILE A 95 -4.81 -16.21 -9.77
C ILE A 95 -3.39 -15.81 -9.37
N HIS A 96 -2.71 -15.11 -10.27
CA HIS A 96 -1.47 -14.40 -9.94
C HIS A 96 -1.78 -12.93 -9.69
N GLU A 97 -1.65 -12.50 -8.45
CA GLU A 97 -1.83 -11.11 -8.06
C GLU A 97 -0.49 -10.38 -8.07
N VAL A 98 -0.42 -9.24 -8.77
CA VAL A 98 0.81 -8.48 -8.99
C VAL A 98 0.76 -7.17 -8.24
N HIS A 99 1.64 -6.99 -7.26
CA HIS A 99 1.83 -5.76 -6.49
C HIS A 99 3.19 -5.11 -6.72
N THR A 100 4.17 -5.85 -7.21
CA THR A 100 5.52 -5.33 -7.45
C THR A 100 5.57 -4.39 -8.65
N THR A 101 6.33 -3.29 -8.53
CA THR A 101 6.64 -2.37 -9.64
C THR A 101 8.03 -2.61 -10.21
N TYR A 102 8.76 -3.61 -9.74
CA TYR A 102 10.11 -3.90 -10.23
C TYR A 102 10.06 -4.62 -11.58
N GLU A 103 10.80 -4.11 -12.55
CA GLU A 103 10.78 -4.60 -13.93
C GLU A 103 11.21 -6.07 -14.08
N GLU A 104 12.23 -6.50 -13.32
CA GLU A 104 12.77 -7.86 -13.44
C GLU A 104 11.72 -8.94 -13.09
N PRO A 105 11.04 -8.90 -11.91
CA PRO A 105 9.96 -9.85 -11.61
C PRO A 105 8.83 -9.82 -12.63
N LEU A 106 8.45 -8.63 -13.09
CA LEU A 106 7.37 -8.47 -14.08
C LEU A 106 7.75 -9.07 -15.43
N ARG A 107 8.97 -8.85 -15.90
CA ARG A 107 9.47 -9.46 -17.14
C ARG A 107 9.53 -10.98 -17.03
N LYS A 108 10.01 -11.52 -15.91
CA LYS A 108 10.02 -12.95 -15.63
C LYS A 108 8.61 -13.53 -15.69
N LEU A 109 7.61 -12.86 -15.12
CA LEU A 109 6.21 -13.29 -15.19
C LEU A 109 5.73 -13.34 -16.64
N ALA A 110 5.97 -12.29 -17.43
CA ALA A 110 5.58 -12.22 -18.83
C ALA A 110 6.22 -13.31 -19.69
N GLU A 111 7.53 -13.56 -19.51
CA GLU A 111 8.30 -14.60 -20.21
C GLU A 111 7.82 -16.02 -19.85
N SER A 112 7.31 -16.21 -18.64
CA SER A 112 6.91 -17.53 -18.12
C SER A 112 5.39 -17.78 -18.21
N LYS A 113 4.60 -16.84 -18.69
CA LYS A 113 3.13 -16.90 -18.64
C LYS A 113 2.53 -18.18 -19.23
N ASP A 114 3.06 -18.65 -20.35
CA ASP A 114 2.55 -19.83 -21.06
C ASP A 114 2.96 -21.16 -20.38
N SER A 115 3.90 -21.12 -19.43
CA SER A 115 4.38 -22.27 -18.67
C SER A 115 3.87 -22.34 -17.23
N LEU A 116 3.30 -21.24 -16.73
CA LEU A 116 2.76 -21.16 -15.36
C LEU A 116 1.26 -21.49 -15.35
N PRO A 117 0.78 -22.21 -14.34
CA PRO A 117 -0.59 -22.73 -14.30
C PRO A 117 -1.62 -21.72 -13.75
N PHE A 118 -1.40 -20.41 -13.88
CA PHE A 118 -2.41 -19.43 -13.51
C PHE A 118 -3.43 -19.21 -14.65
N HIS A 119 -4.66 -18.91 -14.28
CA HIS A 119 -5.74 -18.65 -15.21
C HIS A 119 -6.00 -17.15 -15.39
N TYR A 120 -5.77 -16.36 -14.32
CA TYR A 120 -6.03 -14.93 -14.29
C TYR A 120 -4.88 -14.18 -13.63
N VAL A 121 -4.68 -12.93 -14.07
CA VAL A 121 -3.77 -11.96 -13.43
C VAL A 121 -4.61 -10.81 -12.91
N ILE A 122 -4.40 -10.41 -11.66
CA ILE A 122 -5.03 -9.22 -11.08
C ILE A 122 -3.98 -8.24 -10.54
N THR A 123 -4.32 -6.96 -10.47
CA THR A 123 -3.40 -5.91 -10.07
C THR A 123 -4.14 -4.73 -9.41
N PRO A 124 -3.49 -3.95 -8.52
CA PRO A 124 -4.19 -3.00 -7.65
C PRO A 124 -4.54 -1.66 -8.30
N SER A 125 -4.08 -1.37 -9.52
CA SER A 125 -4.30 -0.07 -10.16
C SER A 125 -4.36 -0.16 -11.68
N ALA A 126 -4.96 0.83 -12.32
CA ALA A 126 -4.98 0.93 -13.78
C ALA A 126 -3.56 1.12 -14.34
N TYR A 127 -2.71 1.90 -13.65
CA TYR A 127 -1.29 2.04 -13.97
C TYR A 127 -0.57 0.68 -14.05
N MET A 128 -0.77 -0.17 -13.05
CA MET A 128 -0.17 -1.51 -13.03
C MET A 128 -0.71 -2.38 -14.16
N LYS A 129 -2.02 -2.30 -14.45
CA LYS A 129 -2.62 -2.99 -15.58
C LYS A 129 -1.98 -2.58 -16.91
N GLU A 130 -1.87 -1.28 -17.18
CA GLU A 130 -1.19 -0.77 -18.38
C GLU A 130 0.27 -1.21 -18.46
N MET A 131 0.97 -1.24 -17.33
CA MET A 131 2.35 -1.72 -17.26
C MET A 131 2.45 -3.22 -17.64
N LEU A 132 1.54 -4.04 -17.13
CA LEU A 132 1.45 -5.47 -17.47
C LEU A 132 1.12 -5.68 -18.96
N GLU A 133 0.21 -4.90 -19.51
CA GLU A 133 -0.11 -4.93 -20.95
C GLU A 133 1.11 -4.64 -21.83
N ARG A 134 1.90 -3.62 -21.47
CA ARG A 134 3.14 -3.25 -22.20
C ARG A 134 4.20 -4.34 -22.22
N ILE A 135 4.23 -5.19 -21.21
CA ILE A 135 5.20 -6.31 -21.13
C ILE A 135 4.64 -7.64 -21.63
N GLY A 136 3.46 -7.67 -22.20
CA GLY A 136 2.89 -8.86 -22.85
C GLY A 136 1.91 -9.67 -21.97
N LEU A 137 1.30 -9.04 -20.96
CA LEU A 137 0.22 -9.59 -20.12
C LEU A 137 -1.07 -8.76 -20.30
N PRO A 138 -1.72 -8.79 -21.49
CA PRO A 138 -2.80 -7.88 -21.82
C PRO A 138 -4.12 -8.17 -21.08
N ASP A 139 -4.30 -9.39 -20.55
CA ASP A 139 -5.56 -9.83 -19.95
C ASP A 139 -5.58 -9.66 -18.41
N ALA A 140 -4.76 -8.75 -17.87
CA ALA A 140 -4.76 -8.45 -16.46
C ALA A 140 -6.03 -7.68 -16.06
N PHE A 141 -6.61 -8.06 -14.93
CA PHE A 141 -7.75 -7.38 -14.33
C PHE A 141 -7.27 -6.37 -13.28
N HIS A 142 -7.88 -5.21 -13.29
CA HIS A 142 -7.65 -4.20 -12.28
C HIS A 142 -8.72 -4.29 -11.20
N ILE A 143 -8.28 -4.36 -9.95
CA ILE A 143 -9.12 -4.23 -8.76
C ILE A 143 -8.36 -3.45 -7.69
N ASN A 144 -8.90 -2.33 -7.24
CA ASN A 144 -8.23 -1.47 -6.27
C ASN A 144 -7.88 -2.18 -4.98
N ASN A 145 -6.83 -1.73 -4.31
CA ASN A 145 -6.65 -2.01 -2.91
C ASN A 145 -7.74 -1.28 -2.09
N CYS A 146 -8.14 -1.88 -0.98
CA CYS A 146 -9.15 -1.29 -0.09
C CYS A 146 -8.52 -0.74 1.20
N LEU A 147 -9.21 0.23 1.77
CA LEU A 147 -8.87 0.84 3.05
C LEU A 147 -10.00 0.66 4.05
N ASP A 148 -9.65 0.35 5.30
CA ASP A 148 -10.58 0.43 6.43
C ASP A 148 -10.84 1.90 6.79
N THR A 149 -11.89 2.47 6.20
CA THR A 149 -12.29 3.87 6.41
C THR A 149 -13.01 4.10 7.74
N GLU A 150 -13.25 3.07 8.54
CA GLU A 150 -13.69 3.20 9.92
C GLU A 150 -12.51 3.34 10.89
N LEU A 151 -11.38 2.69 10.58
CA LEU A 151 -10.11 2.87 11.27
C LEU A 151 -9.44 4.18 10.82
N PHE A 152 -9.28 4.37 9.50
CA PHE A 152 -8.70 5.59 8.94
C PHE A 152 -9.79 6.64 8.68
N LYS A 153 -10.10 7.40 9.70
CA LYS A 153 -10.98 8.57 9.66
C LYS A 153 -10.36 9.69 10.48
N TYR A 154 -10.74 10.90 10.16
CA TYR A 154 -10.31 12.05 10.95
C TYR A 154 -10.88 11.97 12.37
N GLU A 155 -10.00 12.05 13.34
CA GLU A 155 -10.33 12.19 14.75
C GLU A 155 -9.61 13.42 15.32
N ALA A 156 -10.37 14.34 15.94
CA ALA A 156 -9.77 15.51 16.54
C ALA A 156 -8.80 15.07 17.67
N VAL A 157 -7.53 15.41 17.51
CA VAL A 157 -6.50 15.06 18.49
C VAL A 157 -6.47 16.11 19.59
N SER A 158 -6.44 15.67 20.85
CA SER A 158 -6.33 16.55 22.00
C SER A 158 -4.95 17.24 22.06
N GLY A 159 -4.93 18.53 22.38
CA GLY A 159 -3.72 19.35 22.44
C GLY A 159 -3.45 20.13 21.17
N GLN A 160 -2.53 21.11 21.26
CA GLN A 160 -2.09 21.89 20.11
C GLN A 160 -0.89 21.19 19.47
N TRP A 161 -1.07 20.69 18.27
CA TRP A 161 0.03 20.28 17.42
C TRP A 161 0.47 21.47 16.57
N PRO A 162 1.77 21.78 16.52
CA PRO A 162 2.27 22.76 15.58
C PRO A 162 2.12 22.25 14.14
N PRO A 163 2.08 23.13 13.14
CA PRO A 163 2.07 22.72 11.75
C PRO A 163 3.20 21.71 11.47
N THR A 164 2.83 20.54 10.98
CA THR A 164 3.75 19.40 10.87
C THR A 164 3.77 18.84 9.45
N ILE A 165 4.96 18.61 8.92
CA ILE A 165 5.16 17.86 7.68
C ILE A 165 5.45 16.41 8.03
N LEU A 166 4.58 15.53 7.59
CA LEU A 166 4.67 14.09 7.83
C LEU A 166 5.20 13.36 6.60
N TRP A 167 6.11 12.43 6.84
CA TRP A 167 6.53 11.44 5.85
C TRP A 167 6.42 10.04 6.47
N VAL A 168 5.93 9.05 5.69
CA VAL A 168 5.76 7.66 6.14
C VAL A 168 6.35 6.71 5.13
N GLY A 169 7.25 5.82 5.56
CA GLY A 169 7.81 4.83 4.65
C GLY A 169 9.02 4.08 5.20
N LYS A 170 9.53 3.14 4.39
CA LYS A 170 10.80 2.49 4.63
C LYS A 170 11.95 3.45 4.35
N LEU A 171 13.03 3.34 5.12
CA LEU A 171 14.25 4.12 4.85
C LEU A 171 15.08 3.47 3.73
N ASP A 172 14.52 3.39 2.54
CA ASP A 172 15.14 2.82 1.34
C ASP A 172 15.19 3.82 0.17
N GLN A 173 15.83 3.41 -0.92
CA GLN A 173 15.94 4.23 -2.12
C GLN A 173 14.60 4.36 -2.87
N HIS A 174 13.70 3.40 -2.73
CA HIS A 174 12.40 3.42 -3.39
C HIS A 174 11.49 4.50 -2.80
N LYS A 175 11.38 4.55 -1.47
CA LYS A 175 10.64 5.59 -0.75
C LYS A 175 11.38 6.93 -0.69
N ASN A 176 12.69 6.92 -0.98
CA ASN A 176 13.51 8.11 -1.23
C ASN A 176 13.49 9.14 -0.08
N TRP A 177 13.71 8.65 1.15
CA TRP A 177 13.73 9.49 2.35
C TRP A 177 14.75 10.65 2.27
N GLY A 178 15.83 10.48 1.49
CA GLY A 178 16.83 11.52 1.28
C GLY A 178 16.25 12.78 0.63
N SER A 179 15.37 12.64 -0.36
CA SER A 179 14.65 13.77 -0.96
C SER A 179 13.70 14.44 0.05
N PHE A 180 13.05 13.67 0.93
CA PHE A 180 12.26 14.27 2.01
C PHE A 180 13.13 15.15 2.91
N MET A 181 14.32 14.71 3.29
CA MET A 181 15.24 15.51 4.11
C MET A 181 15.67 16.80 3.40
N ASN A 182 15.90 16.76 2.08
CA ASN A 182 16.23 17.94 1.31
C ASN A 182 15.05 18.94 1.27
N ILE A 183 13.84 18.44 1.05
CA ILE A 183 12.59 19.23 1.10
C ILE A 183 12.41 19.85 2.49
N ALA A 184 12.59 19.06 3.55
CA ALA A 184 12.52 19.55 4.93
C ALA A 184 13.51 20.67 5.22
N GLY A 185 14.75 20.55 4.74
CA GLY A 185 15.76 21.61 4.86
C GLY A 185 15.34 22.93 4.17
N ARG A 186 14.75 22.84 2.97
CA ARG A 186 14.22 24.02 2.25
C ARG A 186 13.05 24.68 2.99
N LEU A 187 12.12 23.87 3.47
CA LEU A 187 10.95 24.36 4.23
C LEU A 187 11.35 24.96 5.58
N ASN A 188 12.31 24.35 6.29
CA ASN A 188 12.82 24.86 7.57
C ASN A 188 13.48 26.24 7.43
N ALA A 189 14.12 26.52 6.29
CA ALA A 189 14.70 27.84 6.02
C ALA A 189 13.61 28.92 5.84
N GLN A 190 12.43 28.56 5.32
CA GLN A 190 11.31 29.47 5.10
C GLN A 190 10.37 29.55 6.32
N PHE A 191 10.17 28.43 7.01
CA PHE A 191 9.26 28.29 8.15
C PHE A 191 10.01 27.66 9.33
N PRO A 192 10.75 28.46 10.15
CA PRO A 192 11.59 27.94 11.22
C PRO A 192 10.85 27.18 12.34
N ASP A 193 9.56 27.45 12.53
CA ASP A 193 8.70 26.83 13.55
C ASP A 193 7.96 25.59 13.02
N LEU A 194 8.20 25.18 11.78
CA LEU A 194 7.59 24.01 11.18
C LEU A 194 8.18 22.73 11.76
N HIS A 195 7.33 21.78 12.08
CA HIS A 195 7.74 20.48 12.59
C HIS A 195 7.83 19.45 11.45
N PHE A 196 8.78 18.53 11.60
CA PHE A 196 8.99 17.44 10.65
C PHE A 196 8.89 16.11 11.38
N LEU A 197 7.98 15.26 10.94
CA LEU A 197 7.77 13.93 11.50
C LEU A 197 8.02 12.87 10.44
N LEU A 198 8.99 12.00 10.68
CA LEU A 198 9.28 10.85 9.85
C LEU A 198 8.87 9.58 10.59
N VAL A 199 8.03 8.76 9.99
CA VAL A 199 7.55 7.49 10.55
C VAL A 199 8.00 6.33 9.69
N GLY A 200 8.58 5.32 10.31
CA GLY A 200 9.02 4.09 9.67
C GLY A 200 10.53 3.89 9.66
N GLY A 201 10.96 2.81 9.01
CA GLY A 201 12.37 2.47 8.91
C GLY A 201 12.90 1.59 10.05
N TYR A 202 12.03 0.90 10.82
CA TYR A 202 12.44 -0.01 11.89
C TYR A 202 13.33 -1.18 11.39
N THR A 203 13.23 -1.53 10.11
CA THR A 203 14.05 -2.58 9.48
C THR A 203 15.31 -2.03 8.81
N ALA A 204 15.55 -0.72 8.89
CA ALA A 204 16.70 -0.11 8.23
C ALA A 204 18.00 -0.45 8.96
N PRO A 205 19.11 -0.70 8.23
CA PRO A 205 20.43 -0.86 8.83
C PRO A 205 20.83 0.36 9.65
N GLU A 206 21.65 0.15 10.69
CA GLU A 206 22.15 1.21 11.58
C GLU A 206 22.87 2.33 10.80
N GLU A 207 23.58 1.99 9.75
CA GLU A 207 24.22 2.97 8.86
C GLU A 207 23.21 3.97 8.29
N ILE A 208 22.06 3.49 7.84
CA ILE A 208 21.00 4.32 7.25
C ILE A 208 20.35 5.21 8.30
N THR A 209 20.06 4.67 9.48
CA THR A 209 19.46 5.43 10.58
C THR A 209 20.39 6.49 11.14
N SER A 210 21.69 6.19 11.23
CA SER A 210 22.73 7.16 11.62
C SER A 210 22.87 8.29 10.59
N ARG A 211 22.79 7.96 9.29
CA ARG A 211 22.79 8.95 8.22
C ARG A 211 21.56 9.86 8.25
N LEU A 212 20.39 9.32 8.60
CA LEU A 212 19.16 10.11 8.76
C LEU A 212 19.34 11.16 9.87
N GLN A 213 19.83 10.75 11.04
CA GLN A 213 20.06 11.63 12.17
C GLN A 213 21.11 12.71 11.87
N ALA A 214 22.27 12.31 11.33
CA ALA A 214 23.31 13.25 10.91
C ALA A 214 22.80 14.24 9.85
N ARG A 215 21.92 13.82 8.94
CA ARG A 215 21.33 14.69 7.95
C ARG A 215 20.38 15.73 8.56
N ALA A 216 19.56 15.33 9.54
CA ALA A 216 18.68 16.24 10.26
C ALA A 216 19.47 17.33 11.01
N GLU A 217 20.56 16.94 11.67
CA GLU A 217 21.49 17.88 12.34
C GLU A 217 22.16 18.85 11.37
N ALA A 218 22.70 18.31 10.26
CA ALA A 218 23.37 19.12 9.24
C ALA A 218 22.43 20.14 8.55
N LEU A 219 21.14 19.84 8.47
CA LEU A 219 20.11 20.73 7.94
C LEU A 219 19.53 21.69 9.00
N GLY A 220 19.95 21.58 10.24
CA GLY A 220 19.47 22.42 11.33
C GLY A 220 18.00 22.23 11.65
N LEU A 221 17.45 21.05 11.44
CA LEU A 221 16.02 20.74 11.68
C LEU A 221 15.75 20.63 13.19
N ARG A 222 15.48 21.74 13.85
CA ARG A 222 15.28 21.82 15.30
C ARG A 222 14.08 21.01 15.78
N HIS A 223 13.03 20.94 14.97
CA HIS A 223 11.76 20.28 15.27
C HIS A 223 11.58 19.00 14.44
N PHE A 224 12.65 18.23 14.29
CA PHE A 224 12.62 16.93 13.64
C PHE A 224 12.41 15.81 14.65
N LYS A 225 11.44 14.95 14.37
CA LYS A 225 11.18 13.73 15.13
C LYS A 225 11.14 12.52 14.19
N TRP A 226 11.87 11.48 14.55
CA TRP A 226 11.82 10.20 13.89
C TRP A 226 11.20 9.15 14.81
N LEU A 227 10.19 8.44 14.30
CA LEU A 227 9.54 7.30 14.94
C LEU A 227 9.81 6.06 14.06
N PRO A 228 10.74 5.18 14.48
CA PRO A 228 11.11 4.01 13.69
C PRO A 228 9.93 3.07 13.39
N GLN A 229 9.00 2.98 14.32
CA GLN A 229 7.80 2.15 14.22
C GLN A 229 6.63 2.83 14.93
N VAL A 230 5.48 2.73 14.32
CA VAL A 230 4.17 3.07 14.89
C VAL A 230 3.24 1.91 14.54
N ASP A 231 2.41 1.50 15.49
CA ASP A 231 1.41 0.46 15.23
C ASP A 231 0.43 0.93 14.15
N TYR A 232 0.06 0.03 13.26
CA TYR A 232 -0.79 0.37 12.11
C TYR A 232 -2.11 1.02 12.53
N GLU A 233 -2.70 0.51 13.61
CA GLU A 233 -3.95 1.01 14.19
C GLU A 233 -3.82 2.41 14.79
N GLU A 234 -2.61 2.83 15.18
CA GLU A 234 -2.35 4.17 15.72
C GLU A 234 -2.03 5.22 14.64
N MET A 235 -1.78 4.79 13.41
CA MET A 235 -1.37 5.70 12.32
C MET A 235 -2.42 6.77 12.02
N HIS A 236 -3.71 6.45 12.16
CA HIS A 236 -4.78 7.42 11.92
C HIS A 236 -4.70 8.63 12.85
N HIS A 237 -4.21 8.49 14.08
CA HIS A 237 -3.98 9.59 15.01
C HIS A 237 -2.91 10.58 14.49
N TYR A 238 -1.83 10.07 13.91
CA TYR A 238 -0.78 10.91 13.34
C TYR A 238 -1.26 11.67 12.11
N TYR A 239 -1.95 11.01 11.18
CA TYR A 239 -2.54 11.69 10.03
C TYR A 239 -3.55 12.75 10.47
N SER A 240 -4.41 12.43 11.44
CA SER A 240 -5.40 13.36 11.99
C SER A 240 -4.75 14.54 12.70
N ALA A 241 -3.69 14.31 13.48
CA ALA A 241 -2.94 15.37 14.16
C ALA A 241 -2.31 16.34 13.14
N VAL A 242 -1.69 15.82 12.09
CA VAL A 242 -1.13 16.62 10.99
C VAL A 242 -2.23 17.40 10.29
N ALA A 243 -3.37 16.77 9.97
CA ALA A 243 -4.52 17.44 9.38
C ALA A 243 -5.05 18.59 10.25
N GLY A 244 -5.17 18.36 11.56
CA GLY A 244 -5.64 19.35 12.54
C GLY A 244 -4.65 20.49 12.79
N SER A 245 -3.34 20.24 12.64
CA SER A 245 -2.29 21.24 12.82
C SER A 245 -2.15 22.24 11.66
N GLY A 246 -2.86 22.03 10.55
CA GLY A 246 -2.64 22.76 9.30
C GLY A 246 -1.43 22.25 8.51
N GLY A 247 -0.88 21.09 8.88
CA GLY A 247 0.25 20.46 8.23
C GLY A 247 -0.12 19.67 6.97
N VAL A 248 0.88 18.95 6.42
CA VAL A 248 0.78 18.25 5.12
C VAL A 248 1.55 16.93 5.21
N TYR A 249 0.98 15.87 4.60
CA TYR A 249 1.71 14.64 4.31
C TYR A 249 2.50 14.79 3.01
N VAL A 250 3.76 14.40 3.02
CA VAL A 250 4.65 14.43 1.85
C VAL A 250 5.12 13.02 1.52
N SER A 251 4.98 12.60 0.27
CA SER A 251 5.65 11.42 -0.27
C SER A 251 6.75 11.84 -1.24
N THR A 252 7.84 11.08 -1.23
CA THR A 252 8.99 11.27 -2.13
C THR A 252 9.33 9.99 -2.89
N THR A 253 8.37 9.07 -2.94
CA THR A 253 8.54 7.76 -3.57
C THR A 253 8.93 7.89 -5.05
N ARG A 254 9.68 6.91 -5.56
CA ARG A 254 10.06 6.86 -6.99
C ARG A 254 9.04 6.15 -7.85
N ASN A 255 8.23 5.28 -7.26
CA ASN A 255 7.13 4.58 -7.91
C ASN A 255 6.16 4.02 -6.87
N GLU A 256 4.90 3.81 -7.25
CA GLU A 256 3.89 3.17 -6.42
C GLU A 256 2.96 2.31 -7.27
N SER A 257 2.73 1.09 -6.83
CA SER A 257 1.71 0.23 -7.44
C SER A 257 0.29 0.67 -7.07
N PHE A 258 0.14 1.35 -5.93
CA PHE A 258 -1.15 1.89 -5.47
C PHE A 258 -0.99 3.17 -4.65
N GLY A 259 -0.30 3.11 -3.48
CA GLY A 259 -0.08 4.26 -2.61
C GLY A 259 -0.93 4.25 -1.33
N MET A 260 -0.90 3.14 -0.58
CA MET A 260 -1.72 2.98 0.64
C MET A 260 -1.54 4.12 1.65
N THR A 261 -0.30 4.55 1.95
CA THR A 261 -0.04 5.62 2.93
C THR A 261 -0.62 6.98 2.50
N VAL A 262 -0.70 7.23 1.19
CA VAL A 262 -1.36 8.41 0.63
C VAL A 262 -2.86 8.33 0.84
N LEU A 263 -3.45 7.16 0.54
CA LEU A 263 -4.87 6.92 0.75
C LEU A 263 -5.28 7.01 2.23
N GLU A 264 -4.46 6.46 3.13
CA GLU A 264 -4.63 6.56 4.59
C GLU A 264 -4.65 8.03 5.05
N ALA A 265 -3.70 8.84 4.59
CA ALA A 265 -3.63 10.27 4.88
C ALA A 265 -4.90 11.00 4.38
N MET A 266 -5.31 10.75 3.13
CA MET A 266 -6.53 11.32 2.55
C MET A 266 -7.78 10.98 3.37
N ALA A 267 -7.93 9.72 3.77
CA ALA A 267 -9.07 9.27 4.58
C ALA A 267 -9.14 9.96 5.95
N CYS A 268 -7.99 10.30 6.54
CA CYS A 268 -7.87 11.07 7.77
C CYS A 268 -7.88 12.59 7.56
N ARG A 269 -8.36 13.07 6.39
CA ARG A 269 -8.40 14.51 6.05
C ARG A 269 -7.03 15.20 6.08
N CYS A 270 -5.94 14.45 5.93
CA CYS A 270 -4.60 15.03 5.84
C CYS A 270 -4.32 15.46 4.40
N PRO A 271 -4.02 16.75 4.13
CA PRO A 271 -3.61 17.18 2.80
C PRO A 271 -2.32 16.49 2.41
N VAL A 272 -2.20 16.12 1.14
CA VAL A 272 -1.04 15.38 0.63
C VAL A 272 -0.33 16.16 -0.47
N VAL A 273 1.00 16.01 -0.53
CA VAL A 273 1.84 16.46 -1.66
C VAL A 273 2.72 15.29 -2.06
N VAL A 274 2.55 14.79 -3.27
CA VAL A 274 3.18 13.54 -3.72
C VAL A 274 3.67 13.64 -5.16
N PRO A 275 4.69 12.85 -5.58
CA PRO A 275 5.16 12.88 -6.95
C PRO A 275 4.11 12.26 -7.90
N GLY A 276 4.02 12.78 -9.12
CA GLY A 276 3.18 12.22 -10.17
C GLY A 276 3.78 10.95 -10.76
N VAL A 277 3.90 9.87 -9.97
CA VAL A 277 4.49 8.58 -10.39
C VAL A 277 3.56 7.41 -10.09
N GLY A 278 3.70 6.36 -10.88
CA GLY A 278 2.94 5.12 -10.67
C GLY A 278 1.44 5.35 -10.65
N ALA A 279 0.77 4.75 -9.70
CA ALA A 279 -0.67 4.88 -9.49
C ALA A 279 -1.10 6.15 -8.73
N LEU A 280 -0.17 6.98 -8.25
CA LEU A 280 -0.53 8.19 -7.47
C LEU A 280 -1.42 9.18 -8.22
N PRO A 281 -1.26 9.42 -9.54
CA PRO A 281 -2.20 10.24 -10.30
C PRO A 281 -3.64 9.69 -10.34
N GLU A 282 -3.85 8.39 -10.13
CA GLU A 282 -5.20 7.80 -10.04
C GLU A 282 -5.88 8.14 -8.71
N LEU A 283 -5.09 8.20 -7.62
CA LEU A 283 -5.57 8.64 -6.30
C LEU A 283 -5.87 10.13 -6.28
N LEU A 284 -5.09 10.91 -7.02
CA LEU A 284 -5.11 12.37 -7.01
C LEU A 284 -5.53 12.94 -8.36
N ASP A 285 -6.68 12.51 -8.87
CA ASP A 285 -7.28 13.04 -10.10
C ASP A 285 -8.08 14.33 -9.86
N ASN A 286 -8.54 14.93 -10.94
CA ASN A 286 -9.36 16.13 -10.93
C ASN A 286 -8.75 17.26 -10.06
N GLU A 287 -9.52 17.81 -9.15
CA GLU A 287 -9.06 18.91 -8.28
C GLU A 287 -7.94 18.49 -7.30
N LEU A 288 -7.86 17.20 -6.94
CA LEU A 288 -6.77 16.69 -6.11
C LEU A 288 -5.41 16.71 -6.84
N SER A 289 -5.40 16.82 -8.17
CA SER A 289 -4.17 16.83 -8.97
C SER A 289 -3.25 18.02 -8.66
N VAL A 290 -3.74 19.08 -8.03
CA VAL A 290 -2.92 20.18 -7.53
C VAL A 290 -1.91 19.74 -6.47
N SER A 291 -2.11 18.58 -5.86
CA SER A 291 -1.21 17.95 -4.90
C SER A 291 -0.04 17.19 -5.53
N LEU A 292 -0.05 17.01 -6.86
CA LEU A 292 1.01 16.31 -7.59
C LEU A 292 2.15 17.26 -7.95
N TYR A 293 3.40 16.81 -7.76
CA TYR A 293 4.59 17.48 -8.26
C TYR A 293 5.38 16.56 -9.22
N ALA A 294 6.22 17.13 -10.05
CA ALA A 294 7.03 16.35 -11.01
C ALA A 294 8.10 15.51 -10.27
N SER A 295 8.22 14.24 -10.63
CA SER A 295 9.17 13.32 -9.99
C SER A 295 10.60 13.87 -10.00
N GLY A 296 11.28 13.80 -8.85
CA GLY A 296 12.64 14.30 -8.67
C GLY A 296 12.75 15.84 -8.51
N ARG A 297 11.65 16.58 -8.59
CA ARG A 297 11.63 18.04 -8.44
C ARG A 297 11.36 18.43 -6.97
N GLU A 298 12.38 18.28 -6.12
CA GLU A 298 12.31 18.59 -4.68
C GLU A 298 11.91 20.06 -4.41
N GLU A 299 12.35 20.97 -5.25
CA GLU A 299 12.01 22.39 -5.16
C GLU A 299 10.52 22.63 -5.39
N GLU A 300 9.97 22.07 -6.47
CA GLU A 300 8.53 22.12 -6.75
C GLU A 300 7.69 21.53 -5.61
N CYS A 301 8.16 20.41 -5.00
CA CYS A 301 7.51 19.84 -3.83
C CYS A 301 7.51 20.83 -2.66
N ALA A 302 8.64 21.43 -2.34
CA ALA A 302 8.75 22.42 -1.26
C ALA A 302 7.87 23.65 -1.51
N GLU A 303 7.86 24.18 -2.72
CA GLU A 303 6.99 25.30 -3.13
C GLU A 303 5.51 24.95 -2.97
N ARG A 304 5.11 23.73 -3.37
CA ARG A 304 3.72 23.28 -3.26
C ARG A 304 3.29 23.07 -1.80
N VAL A 305 4.16 22.54 -0.97
CA VAL A 305 3.93 22.44 0.48
C VAL A 305 3.80 23.85 1.08
N ALA A 306 4.73 24.76 0.78
CA ALA A 306 4.69 26.14 1.27
C ALA A 306 3.40 26.84 0.86
N TRP A 307 3.00 26.70 -0.40
CA TRP A 307 1.74 27.24 -0.91
C TRP A 307 0.52 26.68 -0.15
N LEU A 308 0.45 25.36 0.09
CA LEU A 308 -0.63 24.77 0.85
C LEU A 308 -0.66 25.23 2.31
N LEU A 309 0.50 25.45 2.94
CA LEU A 309 0.56 25.96 4.31
C LEU A 309 -0.08 27.36 4.45
N GLU A 310 0.00 28.18 3.39
CA GLU A 310 -0.53 29.55 3.33
C GLU A 310 -1.99 29.61 2.87
N GLN A 311 -2.53 28.55 2.23
CA GLN A 311 -3.88 28.53 1.62
C GLN A 311 -4.86 27.66 2.42
N GLU A 312 -5.41 28.19 3.51
CA GLU A 312 -6.30 27.45 4.40
C GLU A 312 -7.55 26.94 3.70
N ASP A 313 -8.23 27.80 2.92
CA ASP A 313 -9.47 27.41 2.21
C ASP A 313 -9.21 26.25 1.23
N LEU A 314 -8.08 26.29 0.53
CA LEU A 314 -7.70 25.22 -0.37
C LEU A 314 -7.39 23.92 0.39
N ARG A 315 -6.67 24.01 1.51
CA ARG A 315 -6.43 22.84 2.36
C ARG A 315 -7.73 22.19 2.80
N GLU A 316 -8.69 22.97 3.32
CA GLU A 316 -9.98 22.44 3.78
C GLU A 316 -10.77 21.80 2.64
N ARG A 317 -10.70 22.36 1.43
CA ARG A 317 -11.29 21.76 0.23
C ARG A 317 -10.63 20.42 -0.12
N LEU A 318 -9.31 20.37 -0.16
CA LEU A 318 -8.56 19.14 -0.47
C LEU A 318 -8.78 18.05 0.60
N LYS A 319 -8.83 18.40 1.88
CA LYS A 319 -9.20 17.49 2.98
C LYS A 319 -10.55 16.82 2.73
N THR A 320 -11.56 17.61 2.36
CA THR A 320 -12.92 17.11 2.11
C THR A 320 -12.95 16.19 0.87
N LEU A 321 -12.34 16.61 -0.23
CA LEU A 321 -12.29 15.82 -1.46
C LEU A 321 -11.52 14.51 -1.27
N GLY A 322 -10.39 14.56 -0.57
CA GLY A 322 -9.57 13.38 -0.28
C GLY A 322 -10.32 12.35 0.56
N GLU A 323 -10.98 12.78 1.65
CA GLU A 323 -11.81 11.93 2.49
C GLU A 323 -12.96 11.30 1.69
N GLN A 324 -13.70 12.10 0.92
CA GLN A 324 -14.80 11.61 0.09
C GLN A 324 -14.33 10.56 -0.92
N LYS A 325 -13.22 10.82 -1.59
CA LYS A 325 -12.66 9.86 -2.54
C LYS A 325 -12.25 8.55 -1.87
N ALA A 326 -11.57 8.63 -0.74
CA ALA A 326 -11.16 7.44 0.03
C ALA A 326 -12.37 6.59 0.42
N ARG A 327 -13.44 7.21 0.96
CA ARG A 327 -14.65 6.50 1.39
C ARG A 327 -15.47 5.94 0.24
N ASN A 328 -15.67 6.72 -0.81
CA ASN A 328 -16.62 6.37 -1.87
C ASN A 328 -16.02 5.41 -2.90
N THR A 329 -14.69 5.35 -3.02
CA THR A 329 -14.02 4.56 -4.06
C THR A 329 -13.20 3.40 -3.47
N TYR A 330 -12.57 3.61 -2.31
CA TYR A 330 -11.55 2.70 -1.80
C TYR A 330 -11.90 2.06 -0.45
N SER A 331 -13.11 2.29 0.07
CA SER A 331 -13.52 1.62 1.30
C SER A 331 -13.57 0.09 1.14
N ILE A 332 -13.40 -0.61 2.26
CA ILE A 332 -13.52 -2.09 2.31
C ILE A 332 -14.82 -2.57 1.66
N GLU A 333 -15.93 -1.87 1.89
CA GLU A 333 -17.23 -2.27 1.38
C GLU A 333 -17.32 -2.12 -0.15
N GLU A 334 -16.90 -0.99 -0.71
CA GLU A 334 -17.00 -0.74 -2.15
C GLU A 334 -16.04 -1.63 -2.96
N VAL A 335 -14.78 -1.69 -2.53
CA VAL A 335 -13.80 -2.56 -3.21
C VAL A 335 -14.12 -4.04 -2.96
N GLY A 336 -14.54 -4.40 -1.74
CA GLY A 336 -14.86 -5.77 -1.39
C GLY A 336 -15.99 -6.36 -2.23
N LYS A 337 -17.06 -5.59 -2.51
CA LYS A 337 -18.15 -5.99 -3.42
C LYS A 337 -17.62 -6.29 -4.82
N ALA A 338 -16.83 -5.37 -5.38
CA ALA A 338 -16.25 -5.53 -6.72
C ALA A 338 -15.31 -6.74 -6.78
N TYR A 339 -14.50 -6.92 -5.73
CA TYR A 339 -13.56 -8.04 -5.62
C TYR A 339 -14.29 -9.39 -5.56
N MET A 340 -15.31 -9.51 -4.72
CA MET A 340 -16.10 -10.74 -4.60
C MET A 340 -16.80 -11.09 -5.91
N ALA A 341 -17.39 -10.09 -6.59
CA ALA A 341 -18.03 -10.29 -7.89
C ALA A 341 -17.03 -10.78 -8.95
N LEU A 342 -15.80 -10.25 -8.94
CA LEU A 342 -14.73 -10.68 -9.84
C LEU A 342 -14.34 -12.14 -9.58
N LEU A 343 -14.15 -12.54 -8.31
CA LEU A 343 -13.81 -13.93 -7.97
C LEU A 343 -14.94 -14.90 -8.34
N GLN A 344 -16.21 -14.54 -8.10
CA GLN A 344 -17.35 -15.36 -8.49
C GLN A 344 -17.40 -15.57 -10.00
N ARG A 345 -17.21 -14.50 -10.77
CA ARG A 345 -17.12 -14.58 -12.23
C ARG A 345 -16.00 -15.52 -12.68
N PHE A 346 -14.81 -15.46 -12.10
CA PHE A 346 -13.69 -16.33 -12.44
C PHE A 346 -14.02 -17.80 -12.16
N VAL A 347 -14.68 -18.10 -11.04
CA VAL A 347 -15.11 -19.47 -10.70
C VAL A 347 -16.14 -19.97 -11.72
N GLU A 348 -17.12 -19.16 -12.08
CA GLU A 348 -18.15 -19.52 -13.09
C GLU A 348 -17.54 -19.74 -14.48
N GLU A 349 -16.66 -18.84 -14.93
CA GLU A 349 -15.97 -18.99 -16.23
C GLU A 349 -15.11 -20.25 -16.26
N HIS A 350 -14.36 -20.53 -15.20
CA HIS A 350 -13.50 -21.71 -15.11
C HIS A 350 -14.30 -23.03 -15.09
N ALA A 351 -15.43 -23.06 -14.40
CA ALA A 351 -16.33 -24.24 -14.37
C ALA A 351 -16.92 -24.58 -15.75
N ASN A 352 -17.04 -23.62 -16.64
CA ASN A 352 -17.56 -23.83 -18.00
C ASN A 352 -16.48 -24.33 -18.99
N VAL A 353 -15.21 -24.33 -18.60
CA VAL A 353 -14.06 -24.75 -19.44
C VAL A 353 -13.64 -26.19 -19.13
N ILE A 354 -13.93 -26.68 -17.92
CA ILE A 354 -13.66 -28.05 -17.49
C ILE A 354 -14.83 -28.97 -17.87
#